data_831af138776fcfc4f1b9fbda67db3289
#
_entry.id   831af138776fcfc4f1b9fbda67db3289
#
_cell.length_a   1.000
_cell.length_b   1.000
_cell.length_c   1.000
_cell.angle_alpha   90.00
_cell.angle_beta   90.00
_cell.angle_gamma   90.00
#
_symmetry.space_group_name_H-M   'P 1'
#
loop_
_entity.id
_entity.type
_entity.pdbx_description
1 polymer ?
#
loop_
_entity_poly.entity_id
_entity_poly.type
_entity_poly.pdbx_seq_one_letter_code
_entity_poly.pdbx_strand_id
1 'polypeptide(L)'
;MSLTDAYVFDAVRTPFGKVGGALSGVRPDDMAAHVVRTLVDRAPGLEGLRAASAQAVADAAAGRPIEAGTDAAAPQRIDEVVFGNANGAGEENRNVARMATLLAGLPLSIPGTTVNRLCGSSLDAAIIASRQINTGEADVVLVGGVESMSRAPWVLPKTTRPFPMHDLAAANTTLGWRLILSLIHI
;
A
#
# COMPACT_ATOMS: atom_id res chain seq x y z
N MET A 1 4.52 -20.96 -24.05
CA MET A 1 3.45 -20.59 -23.12
C MET A 1 2.61 -19.49 -23.76
N SER A 2 1.32 -19.65 -23.87
CA SER A 2 0.42 -18.56 -24.26
C SER A 2 0.32 -17.61 -23.09
N LEU A 3 0.56 -16.31 -23.29
CA LEU A 3 0.33 -15.30 -22.27
C LEU A 3 -1.18 -15.09 -22.12
N THR A 4 -1.64 -14.89 -20.89
CA THR A 4 -3.04 -14.54 -20.59
C THR A 4 -3.17 -13.02 -20.63
N ASP A 5 -4.27 -12.51 -21.17
CA ASP A 5 -4.52 -11.07 -21.16
C ASP A 5 -4.90 -10.59 -19.76
N ALA A 6 -4.36 -9.43 -19.36
CA ALA A 6 -4.72 -8.76 -18.12
C ALA A 6 -5.73 -7.64 -18.40
N TYR A 7 -6.84 -7.63 -17.67
CA TYR A 7 -7.92 -6.67 -17.82
C TYR A 7 -8.07 -5.79 -16.59
N VAL A 8 -8.38 -4.51 -16.79
CA VAL A 8 -8.81 -3.62 -15.71
C VAL A 8 -10.33 -3.78 -15.56
N PHE A 9 -10.74 -4.31 -14.42
CA PHE A 9 -12.13 -4.64 -14.16
C PHE A 9 -12.92 -3.47 -13.53
N ASP A 10 -12.31 -2.79 -12.56
CA ASP A 10 -12.92 -1.66 -11.86
C ASP A 10 -11.82 -0.69 -11.34
N ALA A 11 -12.21 0.55 -11.03
CA ALA A 11 -11.29 1.55 -10.49
C ALA A 11 -12.02 2.57 -9.61
N VAL A 12 -11.35 3.02 -8.55
CA VAL A 12 -11.84 4.04 -7.62
C VAL A 12 -10.69 4.94 -7.17
N ARG A 13 -11.00 6.19 -6.87
CA ARG A 13 -10.04 7.13 -6.30
C ARG A 13 -10.69 8.10 -5.33
N THR A 14 -9.88 8.68 -4.48
CA THR A 14 -10.23 9.91 -3.74
C THR A 14 -10.11 11.14 -4.66
N PRO A 15 -10.71 12.28 -4.32
CA PRO A 15 -10.33 13.56 -4.92
C PRO A 15 -8.83 13.83 -4.74
N PHE A 16 -8.22 14.56 -5.68
CA PHE A 16 -6.88 15.07 -5.48
C PHE A 16 -6.93 16.28 -4.53
N GLY A 17 -6.25 16.15 -3.37
CA GLY A 17 -6.08 17.24 -2.43
C GLY A 17 -4.81 18.04 -2.73
N LYS A 18 -4.85 19.36 -2.52
CA LYS A 18 -3.62 20.15 -2.49
C LYS A 18 -2.89 19.98 -1.16
N VAL A 19 -1.60 20.27 -1.12
CA VAL A 19 -0.80 20.30 0.10
C VAL A 19 -1.44 21.29 1.09
N GLY A 20 -1.63 20.86 2.35
CA GLY A 20 -2.31 21.64 3.40
C GLY A 20 -3.82 21.82 3.18
N GLY A 21 -4.42 21.14 2.19
CA GLY A 21 -5.86 21.24 1.90
C GLY A 21 -6.73 20.28 2.69
N ALA A 22 -7.94 20.00 2.19
CA ALA A 22 -8.99 19.26 2.89
C ALA A 22 -8.56 17.84 3.33
N LEU A 23 -7.65 17.19 2.61
CA LEU A 23 -7.16 15.85 2.94
C LEU A 23 -5.88 15.86 3.79
N SER A 24 -5.36 17.02 4.19
CA SER A 24 -4.10 17.13 4.94
C SER A 24 -4.14 16.47 6.32
N GLY A 25 -5.31 16.36 6.93
CA GLY A 25 -5.53 15.69 8.22
C GLY A 25 -5.70 14.17 8.11
N VAL A 26 -5.84 13.63 6.89
CA VAL A 26 -6.07 12.19 6.67
C VAL A 26 -4.74 11.47 6.52
N ARG A 27 -4.54 10.39 7.27
CA ARG A 27 -3.36 9.54 7.15
C ARG A 27 -3.33 8.85 5.78
N PRO A 28 -2.16 8.71 5.15
CA PRO A 28 -2.07 8.05 3.84
C PRO A 28 -2.48 6.58 3.85
N ASP A 29 -2.17 5.85 4.90
CA ASP A 29 -2.57 4.45 5.07
C ASP A 29 -4.10 4.31 5.23
N ASP A 30 -4.76 5.20 5.98
CA ASP A 30 -6.23 5.23 6.09
C ASP A 30 -6.89 5.61 4.76
N MET A 31 -6.32 6.57 4.04
CA MET A 31 -6.81 6.98 2.71
C MET A 31 -6.69 5.84 1.70
N ALA A 32 -5.56 5.12 1.71
CA ALA A 32 -5.36 3.93 0.89
C ALA A 32 -6.37 2.82 1.28
N ALA A 33 -6.54 2.56 2.57
CA ALA A 33 -7.50 1.57 3.06
C ALA A 33 -8.94 1.91 2.66
N HIS A 34 -9.30 3.19 2.64
CA HIS A 34 -10.63 3.64 2.22
C HIS A 34 -10.93 3.27 0.76
N VAL A 35 -10.01 3.52 -0.15
CA VAL A 35 -10.20 3.17 -1.57
C VAL A 35 -10.19 1.67 -1.80
N VAL A 36 -9.31 0.94 -1.11
CA VAL A 36 -9.29 -0.54 -1.14
C VAL A 36 -10.63 -1.11 -0.68
N ARG A 37 -11.12 -0.64 0.46
CA ARG A 37 -12.42 -1.06 1.01
C ARG A 37 -13.56 -0.78 0.05
N THR A 38 -13.62 0.43 -0.48
CA THR A 38 -14.67 0.85 -1.41
C THR A 38 -14.66 0.01 -2.68
N LEU A 39 -13.49 -0.30 -3.21
CA LEU A 39 -13.34 -1.12 -4.41
C LEU A 39 -13.80 -2.56 -4.16
N VAL A 40 -13.36 -3.18 -3.08
CA VAL A 40 -13.70 -4.55 -2.73
C VAL A 40 -15.20 -4.71 -2.40
N ASP A 41 -15.79 -3.75 -1.68
CA ASP A 41 -17.20 -3.79 -1.29
C ASP A 41 -18.16 -3.67 -2.50
N ARG A 42 -17.69 -3.11 -3.62
CA ARG A 42 -18.53 -2.92 -4.82
C ARG A 42 -18.16 -3.85 -5.98
N ALA A 43 -17.02 -4.52 -5.92
CA ALA A 43 -16.56 -5.38 -7.00
C ALA A 43 -17.34 -6.71 -6.98
N PRO A 44 -18.06 -7.05 -8.06
CA PRO A 44 -18.74 -8.33 -8.17
C PRO A 44 -17.77 -9.50 -8.00
N GLY A 45 -18.16 -10.47 -7.16
CA GLY A 45 -17.36 -11.65 -6.85
C GLY A 45 -16.41 -11.50 -5.66
N LEU A 46 -16.28 -10.30 -5.09
CA LEU A 46 -15.54 -10.07 -3.85
C LEU A 46 -16.46 -9.87 -2.63
N GLU A 47 -17.75 -10.10 -2.83
CA GLU A 47 -18.76 -9.96 -1.78
C GLU A 47 -18.47 -10.88 -0.61
N GLY A 48 -18.50 -10.34 0.58
CA GLY A 48 -18.29 -11.10 1.81
C GLY A 48 -16.82 -11.33 2.19
N LEU A 49 -15.85 -11.02 1.33
CA LEU A 49 -14.42 -11.21 1.61
C LEU A 49 -13.99 -10.55 2.93
N ARG A 50 -14.46 -9.34 3.19
CA ARG A 50 -14.17 -8.61 4.44
C ARG A 50 -14.93 -9.17 5.64
N ALA A 51 -16.14 -9.63 5.47
CA ALA A 51 -16.91 -10.27 6.54
C ALA A 51 -16.27 -11.59 6.97
N ALA A 52 -15.83 -12.41 6.03
CA ALA A 52 -15.08 -13.63 6.30
C ALA A 52 -13.77 -13.34 7.06
N SER A 53 -13.05 -12.30 6.67
CA SER A 53 -11.83 -11.86 7.37
C SER A 53 -12.13 -11.42 8.80
N ALA A 54 -13.17 -10.63 9.03
CA ALA A 54 -13.56 -10.18 10.37
C ALA A 54 -13.93 -11.37 11.27
N GLN A 55 -14.61 -12.37 10.73
CA GLN A 55 -14.93 -13.59 11.47
C GLN A 55 -13.67 -14.39 11.84
N ALA A 56 -12.73 -14.54 10.91
CA ALA A 56 -11.46 -15.23 11.17
C ALA A 56 -10.63 -14.53 12.27
N VAL A 57 -10.60 -13.20 12.28
CA VAL A 57 -9.94 -12.42 13.34
C VAL A 57 -10.64 -12.62 14.70
N ALA A 58 -11.98 -12.62 14.73
CA ALA A 58 -12.73 -12.85 15.95
C ALA A 58 -12.52 -14.28 16.48
N ASP A 59 -12.43 -15.26 15.62
CA ASP A 59 -12.17 -16.66 15.96
C ASP A 59 -10.76 -16.81 16.56
N ALA A 60 -9.75 -16.18 15.96
CA ALA A 60 -8.40 -16.15 16.50
C ALA A 60 -8.34 -15.50 17.89
N ALA A 61 -9.01 -14.37 18.07
CA ALA A 61 -9.09 -13.67 19.35
C ALA A 61 -9.78 -14.51 20.44
N ALA A 62 -10.69 -15.40 20.04
CA ALA A 62 -11.36 -16.35 20.92
C ALA A 62 -10.55 -17.66 21.14
N GLY A 63 -9.34 -17.75 20.63
CA GLY A 63 -8.49 -18.95 20.72
C GLY A 63 -8.95 -20.10 19.84
N ARG A 64 -9.85 -19.85 18.90
CA ARG A 64 -10.26 -20.85 17.90
C ARG A 64 -9.20 -20.92 16.79
N PRO A 65 -8.89 -22.11 16.25
CA PRO A 65 -7.96 -22.24 15.15
C PRO A 65 -8.44 -21.42 13.94
N ILE A 66 -7.54 -20.63 13.37
CA ILE A 66 -7.76 -20.11 12.02
C ILE A 66 -7.51 -21.29 11.10
N GLU A 67 -8.56 -21.87 10.54
CA GLU A 67 -8.39 -22.93 9.54
C GLU A 67 -7.70 -22.32 8.31
N ALA A 68 -6.44 -22.75 8.11
CA ALA A 68 -5.73 -22.45 6.88
C ALA A 68 -6.50 -23.13 5.75
N GLY A 69 -7.19 -22.35 4.92
CA GLY A 69 -7.94 -22.88 3.79
C GLY A 69 -9.42 -22.52 3.73
N THR A 70 -9.98 -21.81 4.69
CA THR A 70 -11.32 -21.21 4.53
C THR A 70 -11.34 -20.14 3.44
N ASP A 71 -10.18 -19.67 3.02
CA ASP A 71 -10.02 -18.86 1.79
C ASP A 71 -10.33 -19.67 0.50
N ALA A 72 -10.30 -21.00 0.54
CA ALA A 72 -10.58 -21.85 -0.62
C ALA A 72 -12.06 -21.92 -1.00
N ALA A 73 -12.97 -21.46 -0.14
CA ALA A 73 -14.39 -21.40 -0.40
C ALA A 73 -14.88 -20.01 -0.83
N ALA A 74 -14.03 -18.99 -0.80
CA ALA A 74 -14.36 -17.70 -1.38
C ALA A 74 -14.30 -17.82 -2.91
N PRO A 75 -15.39 -17.56 -3.63
CA PRO A 75 -15.45 -17.77 -5.08
C PRO A 75 -14.46 -16.90 -5.86
N GLN A 76 -13.92 -15.87 -5.26
CA GLN A 76 -12.82 -15.06 -5.81
C GLN A 76 -11.92 -14.57 -4.68
N ARG A 77 -10.63 -14.75 -4.85
CA ARG A 77 -9.63 -14.22 -3.92
C ARG A 77 -8.82 -13.14 -4.61
N ILE A 78 -8.29 -12.22 -3.82
CA ILE A 78 -7.24 -11.32 -4.25
C ILE A 78 -5.91 -12.02 -3.95
N ASP A 79 -5.08 -12.20 -4.97
CA ASP A 79 -3.79 -12.88 -4.83
C ASP A 79 -2.73 -11.96 -4.23
N GLU A 80 -2.74 -10.68 -4.61
CA GLU A 80 -1.81 -9.68 -4.08
C GLU A 80 -2.40 -8.27 -4.17
N VAL A 81 -1.89 -7.39 -3.31
CA VAL A 81 -2.11 -5.93 -3.38
C VAL A 81 -0.78 -5.26 -3.67
N VAL A 82 -0.66 -4.57 -4.82
CA VAL A 82 0.56 -3.85 -5.22
C VAL A 82 0.28 -2.36 -5.28
N PHE A 83 0.96 -1.57 -4.43
CA PHE A 83 0.78 -0.12 -4.39
C PHE A 83 2.06 0.63 -4.69
N GLY A 84 1.90 1.75 -5.40
CA GLY A 84 2.95 2.74 -5.56
C GLY A 84 2.96 3.74 -4.41
N ASN A 85 4.16 4.01 -3.87
CA ASN A 85 4.38 5.09 -2.92
C ASN A 85 5.83 5.57 -3.02
N ALA A 86 6.04 6.87 -3.13
CA ALA A 86 7.36 7.41 -3.37
C ALA A 86 8.12 7.75 -2.08
N ASN A 87 7.47 8.28 -1.07
CA ASN A 87 8.14 8.67 0.16
C ASN A 87 8.31 7.53 1.16
N GLY A 88 7.25 6.84 1.52
CA GLY A 88 7.28 5.64 2.37
C GLY A 88 7.84 5.80 3.78
N ALA A 89 8.19 7.02 4.18
CA ALA A 89 9.00 7.27 5.37
C ALA A 89 8.20 7.60 6.63
N GLY A 90 6.90 7.85 6.49
CA GLY A 90 6.02 8.26 7.59
C GLY A 90 4.97 7.21 7.91
N GLU A 91 3.73 7.64 7.89
CA GLU A 91 2.54 6.83 8.21
C GLU A 91 2.25 5.75 7.16
N GLU A 92 2.95 5.76 6.04
CA GLU A 92 2.97 4.70 5.02
C GLU A 92 3.66 3.42 5.50
N ASN A 93 4.39 3.47 6.62
CA ASN A 93 5.03 2.33 7.29
C ASN A 93 5.92 1.48 6.37
N ARG A 94 6.58 2.08 5.38
CA ARG A 94 7.45 1.44 4.37
C ARG A 94 6.72 0.48 3.42
N ASN A 95 5.58 -0.10 3.84
CA ASN A 95 4.77 -0.98 3.00
C ASN A 95 3.28 -0.61 3.16
N VAL A 96 2.90 0.49 2.52
CA VAL A 96 1.53 1.01 2.60
C VAL A 96 0.51 0.06 1.97
N ALA A 97 0.90 -0.76 0.99
CA ALA A 97 0.04 -1.79 0.43
C ALA A 97 -0.43 -2.76 1.51
N ARG A 98 0.49 -3.29 2.31
CA ARG A 98 0.15 -4.19 3.41
C ARG A 98 -0.67 -3.50 4.50
N MET A 99 -0.32 -2.26 4.84
CA MET A 99 -1.09 -1.49 5.84
C MET A 99 -2.52 -1.24 5.34
N ALA A 100 -2.69 -0.82 4.10
CA ALA A 100 -4.00 -0.60 3.50
C ALA A 100 -4.84 -1.88 3.45
N THR A 101 -4.24 -3.03 3.12
CA THR A 101 -4.89 -4.34 3.12
C THR A 101 -5.46 -4.68 4.49
N LEU A 102 -4.64 -4.54 5.54
CA LEU A 102 -5.05 -4.83 6.91
C LEU A 102 -6.11 -3.84 7.43
N LEU A 103 -5.90 -2.54 7.21
CA LEU A 103 -6.85 -1.50 7.62
C LEU A 103 -8.17 -1.57 6.85
N ALA A 104 -8.16 -2.07 5.63
CA ALA A 104 -9.37 -2.33 4.86
C ALA A 104 -10.18 -3.52 5.41
N GLY A 105 -9.59 -4.35 6.25
CA GLY A 105 -10.21 -5.55 6.81
C GLY A 105 -10.22 -6.72 5.82
N LEU A 106 -9.22 -6.79 4.94
CA LEU A 106 -9.02 -7.93 4.05
C LEU A 106 -8.35 -9.10 4.80
N PRO A 107 -8.47 -10.34 4.29
CA PRO A 107 -7.81 -11.51 4.85
C PRO A 107 -6.32 -11.31 5.10
N LEU A 108 -5.84 -11.87 6.21
CA LEU A 108 -4.42 -11.79 6.59
C LEU A 108 -3.50 -12.54 5.61
N SER A 109 -4.05 -13.48 4.86
CA SER A 109 -3.36 -14.25 3.83
C SER A 109 -2.99 -13.43 2.60
N ILE A 110 -3.71 -12.33 2.32
CA ILE A 110 -3.45 -11.49 1.15
C ILE A 110 -2.15 -10.70 1.37
N PRO A 111 -1.09 -10.93 0.60
CA PRO A 111 0.15 -10.18 0.69
C PRO A 111 -0.02 -8.75 0.16
N GLY A 112 0.90 -7.89 0.52
CA GLY A 112 0.95 -6.52 0.01
C GLY A 112 2.37 -6.11 -0.29
N THR A 113 2.60 -5.58 -1.49
CA THR A 113 3.90 -5.09 -1.96
C THR A 113 3.82 -3.61 -2.29
N THR A 114 4.76 -2.84 -1.79
CA THR A 114 4.87 -1.42 -2.14
C THR A 114 6.09 -1.20 -3.02
N VAL A 115 5.86 -0.57 -4.17
CA VAL A 115 6.90 -0.27 -5.15
C VAL A 115 7.17 1.23 -5.20
N ASN A 116 8.42 1.59 -5.45
CA ASN A 116 8.87 2.96 -5.57
C ASN A 116 9.61 3.16 -6.89
N ARG A 117 8.98 3.91 -7.78
CA ARG A 117 9.57 4.45 -9.01
C ARG A 117 9.24 5.94 -9.12
N LEU A 118 9.35 6.63 -7.97
CA LEU A 118 8.96 8.04 -7.80
C LEU A 118 7.54 8.30 -8.33
N CYS A 119 7.35 9.32 -9.16
CA CYS A 119 6.02 9.67 -9.71
C CYS A 119 5.38 8.55 -10.56
N GLY A 120 6.16 7.59 -11.04
CA GLY A 120 5.70 6.45 -11.83
C GLY A 120 5.34 5.21 -11.00
N SER A 121 5.37 5.28 -9.66
CA SER A 121 5.25 4.10 -8.78
C SER A 121 3.94 3.33 -9.00
N SER A 122 2.80 4.02 -9.08
CA SER A 122 1.51 3.35 -9.28
C SER A 122 1.36 2.76 -10.68
N LEU A 123 1.97 3.37 -11.70
CA LEU A 123 2.03 2.80 -13.04
C LEU A 123 2.91 1.54 -13.05
N ASP A 124 4.03 1.56 -12.32
CA ASP A 124 4.90 0.39 -12.19
C ASP A 124 4.19 -0.74 -11.45
N ALA A 125 3.40 -0.43 -10.41
CA ALA A 125 2.53 -1.40 -9.75
C ALA A 125 1.56 -2.08 -10.74
N ALA A 126 0.94 -1.32 -11.64
CA ALA A 126 0.05 -1.85 -12.66
C ALA A 126 0.80 -2.75 -13.67
N ILE A 127 2.01 -2.37 -14.05
CA ILE A 127 2.86 -3.17 -14.94
C ILE A 127 3.26 -4.50 -14.27
N ILE A 128 3.59 -4.48 -12.99
CA ILE A 128 3.92 -5.69 -12.21
C ILE A 128 2.72 -6.62 -12.17
N ALA A 129 1.54 -6.12 -11.79
CA ALA A 129 0.32 -6.91 -11.74
C ALA A 129 -0.06 -7.50 -13.11
N SER A 130 0.05 -6.71 -14.18
CA SER A 130 -0.18 -7.22 -15.54
C SER A 130 0.74 -8.37 -15.88
N ARG A 131 2.02 -8.30 -15.51
CA ARG A 131 2.97 -9.38 -15.73
C ARG A 131 2.64 -10.63 -14.93
N GLN A 132 2.27 -10.49 -13.67
CA GLN A 132 1.87 -11.63 -12.83
C GLN A 132 0.66 -12.35 -13.43
N ILE A 133 -0.35 -11.62 -13.90
CA ILE A 133 -1.53 -12.20 -14.58
C ILE A 133 -1.11 -12.85 -15.91
N ASN A 134 -0.33 -12.17 -16.72
CA ASN A 134 0.11 -12.69 -18.03
C ASN A 134 0.93 -13.98 -17.91
N THR A 135 1.68 -14.16 -16.82
CA THR A 135 2.50 -15.36 -16.57
C THR A 135 1.75 -16.45 -15.79
N GLY A 136 0.53 -16.18 -15.33
CA GLY A 136 -0.28 -17.11 -14.54
C GLY A 136 0.18 -17.25 -13.09
N GLU A 137 0.92 -16.27 -12.56
CA GLU A 137 1.31 -16.21 -11.15
C GLU A 137 0.16 -15.71 -10.26
N ALA A 138 -0.77 -14.94 -10.82
CA ALA A 138 -1.94 -14.41 -10.15
C ALA A 138 -3.13 -14.35 -11.10
N ASP A 139 -4.34 -14.46 -10.55
CA ASP A 139 -5.60 -14.29 -11.26
C ASP A 139 -6.22 -12.91 -10.99
N VAL A 140 -6.13 -12.42 -9.75
CA VAL A 140 -6.70 -11.15 -9.33
C VAL A 140 -5.69 -10.36 -8.49
N VAL A 141 -5.27 -9.21 -8.99
CA VAL A 141 -4.36 -8.31 -8.29
C VAL A 141 -5.02 -6.95 -8.10
N LEU A 142 -5.00 -6.46 -6.87
CA LEU A 142 -5.45 -5.11 -6.55
C LEU A 142 -4.28 -4.15 -6.67
N VAL A 143 -4.40 -3.16 -7.55
CA VAL A 143 -3.34 -2.20 -7.85
C VAL A 143 -3.75 -0.80 -7.43
N GLY A 144 -2.83 -0.05 -6.86
CA GLY A 144 -3.12 1.32 -6.49
C GLY A 144 -1.88 2.14 -6.15
N GLY A 145 -2.11 3.17 -5.40
CA GLY A 145 -1.05 4.00 -4.84
C GLY A 145 -1.61 5.13 -4.01
N VAL A 146 -0.78 5.66 -3.16
CA VAL A 146 -1.11 6.79 -2.29
C VAL A 146 0.13 7.62 -2.03
N GLU A 147 -0.05 8.92 -1.93
CA GLU A 147 1.01 9.84 -1.49
C GLU A 147 0.39 10.99 -0.70
N SER A 148 0.93 11.31 0.46
CA SER A 148 0.52 12.48 1.24
C SER A 148 1.67 13.44 1.45
N MET A 149 1.77 14.44 0.58
CA MET A 149 2.77 15.49 0.69
C MET A 149 2.59 16.34 1.96
N SER A 150 1.34 16.46 2.46
CA SER A 150 1.04 17.23 3.68
C SER A 150 1.53 16.55 4.94
N ARG A 151 1.65 15.23 4.95
CA ARG A 151 2.02 14.41 6.11
C ARG A 151 3.42 13.80 5.99
N ALA A 152 4.16 14.17 4.96
CA ALA A 152 5.54 13.76 4.82
C ALA A 152 6.38 14.22 6.04
N PRO A 153 7.13 13.33 6.71
CA PRO A 153 7.77 13.63 7.98
C PRO A 153 8.98 14.54 7.83
N TRP A 154 9.36 15.15 8.94
CA TRP A 154 10.69 15.70 9.10
C TRP A 154 11.64 14.58 9.50
N VAL A 155 12.83 14.54 8.93
CA VAL A 155 13.85 13.55 9.21
C VAL A 155 15.07 14.21 9.85
N LEU A 156 15.45 13.69 11.00
CA LEU A 156 16.67 14.07 11.70
C LEU A 156 17.71 12.97 11.47
N PRO A 157 18.84 13.26 10.83
CA PRO A 157 19.91 12.28 10.65
C PRO A 157 20.49 11.82 11.99
N LYS A 158 20.90 10.57 12.06
CA LYS A 158 21.65 10.09 13.22
C LYS A 158 23.00 10.79 13.29
N THR A 159 23.42 11.13 14.50
CA THR A 159 24.73 11.70 14.75
C THR A 159 25.82 10.64 14.63
N THR A 160 27.01 11.05 14.21
CA THR A 160 28.19 10.17 14.14
C THR A 160 28.88 10.00 15.52
N ARG A 161 28.51 10.84 16.50
CA ARG A 161 29.00 10.81 17.86
C ARG A 161 27.83 10.70 18.83
N PRO A 162 27.97 9.99 19.98
CA PRO A 162 26.91 9.84 20.98
C PRO A 162 26.43 11.17 21.56
N PHE A 163 27.32 12.14 21.70
CA PHE A 163 27.02 13.47 22.25
C PHE A 163 27.49 14.55 21.25
N PRO A 164 26.58 14.93 20.30
CA PRO A 164 26.90 15.99 19.36
C PRO A 164 27.00 17.35 20.07
N MET A 165 28.04 18.09 19.75
CA MET A 165 28.30 19.45 20.30
C MET A 165 27.80 20.55 19.35
N HIS A 166 26.98 20.21 18.38
CA HIS A 166 26.44 21.11 17.36
C HIS A 166 24.94 20.95 17.21
N ASP A 167 24.30 21.94 16.63
CA ASP A 167 22.89 21.89 16.33
C ASP A 167 22.58 20.80 15.31
N LEU A 168 21.39 20.19 15.45
CA LEU A 168 20.90 19.18 14.53
C LEU A 168 19.83 19.81 13.63
N ALA A 169 19.98 19.68 12.32
CA ALA A 169 19.03 20.17 11.35
C ALA A 169 18.09 19.04 10.89
N ALA A 170 16.80 19.27 11.02
CA ALA A 170 15.79 18.37 10.48
C ALA A 170 15.50 18.71 9.01
N ALA A 171 15.44 17.70 8.14
CA ALA A 171 15.09 17.85 6.74
C ALA A 171 13.59 17.61 6.54
N ASN A 172 12.92 18.57 5.90
CA ASN A 172 11.53 18.41 5.45
C ASN A 172 11.51 17.49 4.22
N THR A 173 10.80 16.37 4.30
CA THR A 173 10.78 15.38 3.21
C THR A 173 9.64 15.58 2.22
N THR A 174 8.82 16.61 2.36
CA THR A 174 7.72 16.91 1.43
C THR A 174 8.23 17.10 -0.01
N LEU A 175 9.24 17.97 -0.18
CA LEU A 175 9.94 18.20 -1.44
C LEU A 175 11.46 18.22 -1.25
N GLY A 176 11.92 18.18 0.00
CA GLY A 176 13.33 18.28 0.35
C GLY A 176 14.08 16.96 0.16
N TRP A 177 15.31 17.09 -0.32
CA TRP A 177 16.25 15.98 -0.39
C TRP A 177 16.86 15.74 0.99
N ARG A 178 16.78 14.50 1.48
CA ARG A 178 17.32 14.14 2.80
C ARG A 178 18.61 13.34 2.75
N LEU A 179 18.88 12.69 1.65
CA LEU A 179 20.10 11.91 1.41
C LEU A 179 20.57 12.24 0.00
N ILE A 180 21.25 13.39 -0.11
CA ILE A 180 21.72 13.90 -1.39
C ILE A 180 22.86 13.02 -1.90
N LEU A 181 22.67 12.44 -3.06
CA LEU A 181 23.73 11.74 -3.76
C LEU A 181 24.74 12.76 -4.32
N SER A 182 26.02 12.53 -4.09
CA SER A 182 27.06 13.36 -4.70
C SER A 182 27.13 13.05 -6.20
N LEU A 183 26.75 14.01 -7.02
CA LEU A 183 26.83 13.89 -8.48
C LEU A 183 28.23 14.08 -9.06
N ILE A 184 29.23 14.38 -8.19
CA ILE A 184 30.63 14.60 -8.63
C ILE A 184 31.28 13.29 -9.12
N HIS A 185 30.71 12.15 -8.75
CA HIS A 185 31.24 10.83 -9.06
C HIS A 185 30.38 10.01 -10.02
N ILE A 186 29.42 10.62 -10.71
CA ILE A 186 28.62 10.01 -11.76
C ILE A 186 29.14 10.40 -13.13
#